data_791edb218b301c9db21ff0fe03ce444b
#
_entry.id   791edb218b301c9db21ff0fe03ce444b
#
_cell.length_a   1.000
_cell.length_b   1.000
_cell.length_c   1.000
_cell.angle_alpha   90.00
_cell.angle_beta   90.00
_cell.angle_gamma   90.00
#
_symmetry.space_group_name_H-M   'P 1'
#
loop_
_entity.id
_entity.type
_entity.pdbx_description
1 polymer ?
#
loop_
_entity_poly.entity_id
_entity_poly.type
_entity_poly.pdbx_seq_one_letter_code
_entity_poly.pdbx_strand_id
1 'polypeptide(L)'
;MERKNAWKKYSDEDKNNVFTFADEYKTFISECKTERECVKKAVELAEKAGYRDLQEIIAANETLKAGDKVYAVNMKKAIVLFNIGSEPISTGMNILGAHIDSPRLDIKQNPMYEDSDLVLLDTHYYGGIKKYQWVAIPLALHGVVALKNGECVEVVIGEDADDAVVGVSDLLIHLAAKQMEKKGSSVVEGEDLDILIGSMPAASDSDNTDEDKKEKEAVKKNILAILKEKYGIEEEDFLSAELEAVPAGPARDYGLDRSMIMGYGHDDRVCAYPSLIALLNTPQVNRTGVCILVDKELSLIHISEPTRLALI
;
A
#
# COMPACT_ATOMS: atom_id res chain seq x y z
N MET A 1 -4.46 0.94 -37.18
CA MET A 1 -3.66 -0.30 -37.09
C MET A 1 -4.34 -1.23 -36.10
N GLU A 2 -4.88 -2.35 -36.53
CA GLU A 2 -5.53 -3.30 -35.63
C GLU A 2 -4.46 -4.13 -34.93
N ARG A 3 -4.39 -4.04 -33.59
CA ARG A 3 -3.43 -4.82 -32.81
C ARG A 3 -3.96 -6.25 -32.68
N LYS A 4 -3.21 -7.22 -33.16
CA LYS A 4 -3.54 -8.66 -33.00
C LYS A 4 -3.44 -9.04 -31.51
N ASN A 5 -4.41 -9.80 -31.02
CA ASN A 5 -4.41 -10.35 -29.67
C ASN A 5 -3.14 -11.20 -29.44
N ALA A 6 -2.40 -10.91 -28.37
CA ALA A 6 -1.13 -11.56 -28.05
C ALA A 6 -1.28 -13.08 -27.81
N TRP A 7 -2.36 -13.52 -27.17
CA TRP A 7 -2.66 -14.93 -26.94
C TRP A 7 -2.66 -15.80 -28.20
N LYS A 8 -2.98 -15.19 -29.38
CA LYS A 8 -2.96 -15.88 -30.67
C LYS A 8 -1.55 -16.15 -31.20
N LYS A 9 -0.52 -15.53 -30.60
CA LYS A 9 0.87 -15.61 -31.05
C LYS A 9 1.75 -16.41 -30.10
N TYR A 10 1.32 -16.57 -28.85
CA TYR A 10 2.09 -17.25 -27.84
C TYR A 10 2.14 -18.76 -28.09
N SER A 11 3.34 -19.33 -28.04
CA SER A 11 3.56 -20.76 -27.89
C SER A 11 3.05 -21.24 -26.53
N ASP A 12 3.01 -22.54 -26.32
CA ASP A 12 2.65 -23.08 -24.99
C ASP A 12 3.72 -22.76 -23.94
N GLU A 13 4.98 -22.69 -24.33
CA GLU A 13 6.09 -22.22 -23.47
C GLU A 13 5.90 -20.75 -23.08
N ASP A 14 5.60 -19.87 -24.03
CA ASP A 14 5.30 -18.45 -23.75
C ASP A 14 4.14 -18.30 -22.77
N LYS A 15 3.06 -19.08 -22.96
CA LYS A 15 1.91 -19.06 -22.03
C LYS A 15 2.30 -19.49 -20.63
N ASN A 16 3.08 -20.57 -20.48
CA ASN A 16 3.56 -21.01 -19.18
C ASN A 16 4.41 -19.93 -18.50
N ASN A 17 5.31 -19.28 -19.23
CA ASN A 17 6.14 -18.19 -18.70
C ASN A 17 5.28 -16.99 -18.27
N VAL A 18 4.25 -16.64 -19.06
CA VAL A 18 3.30 -15.56 -18.70
C VAL A 18 2.55 -15.89 -17.42
N PHE A 19 2.02 -17.10 -17.28
CA PHE A 19 1.30 -17.50 -16.07
C PHE A 19 2.22 -17.59 -14.85
N THR A 20 3.43 -18.11 -14.98
CA THR A 20 4.42 -18.12 -13.89
C THR A 20 4.73 -16.71 -13.42
N PHE A 21 5.03 -15.79 -14.34
CA PHE A 21 5.28 -14.39 -14.02
C PHE A 21 4.05 -13.71 -13.40
N ALA A 22 2.85 -14.04 -13.89
CA ALA A 22 1.59 -13.52 -13.34
C ALA A 22 1.35 -14.01 -11.90
N ASP A 23 1.71 -15.26 -11.57
CA ASP A 23 1.61 -15.81 -10.22
C ASP A 23 2.58 -15.11 -9.25
N GLU A 24 3.81 -14.85 -9.68
CA GLU A 24 4.78 -14.08 -8.93
C GLU A 24 4.28 -12.62 -8.70
N TYR A 25 3.73 -11.99 -9.73
CA TYR A 25 3.15 -10.66 -9.63
C TYR A 25 1.92 -10.63 -8.70
N LYS A 26 1.03 -11.61 -8.77
CA LYS A 26 -0.11 -11.72 -7.84
C LYS A 26 0.36 -11.82 -6.39
N THR A 27 1.42 -12.60 -6.14
CA THR A 27 2.04 -12.70 -4.82
C THR A 27 2.57 -11.35 -4.37
N PHE A 28 3.32 -10.64 -5.24
CA PHE A 28 3.85 -9.31 -4.93
C PHE A 28 2.77 -8.31 -4.55
N ILE A 29 1.71 -8.14 -5.35
CA ILE A 29 0.65 -7.16 -5.04
C ILE A 29 -0.28 -7.60 -3.90
N SER A 30 -0.27 -8.88 -3.53
CA SER A 30 -0.99 -9.38 -2.35
C SER A 30 -0.25 -9.04 -1.06
N GLU A 31 1.07 -9.23 -1.06
CA GLU A 31 1.93 -8.98 0.10
C GLU A 31 2.33 -7.50 0.27
N CYS A 32 2.27 -6.73 -0.81
CA CYS A 32 2.72 -5.33 -0.85
C CYS A 32 1.55 -4.39 -1.07
N LYS A 33 0.82 -4.07 -0.02
CA LYS A 33 -0.34 -3.15 -0.06
C LYS A 33 0.08 -1.69 0.03
N THR A 34 1.21 -1.42 0.70
CA THR A 34 1.75 -0.08 0.90
C THR A 34 3.09 0.09 0.19
N GLU A 35 3.53 1.33 0.01
CA GLU A 35 4.85 1.64 -0.55
C GLU A 35 5.99 1.09 0.31
N ARG A 36 5.83 1.06 1.65
CA ARG A 36 6.83 0.49 2.57
C ARG A 36 7.01 -1.00 2.35
N GLU A 37 5.92 -1.72 2.18
CA GLU A 37 5.94 -3.16 1.87
C GLU A 37 6.53 -3.42 0.50
N CYS A 38 6.22 -2.59 -0.51
CA CYS A 38 6.85 -2.67 -1.84
C CYS A 38 8.36 -2.50 -1.75
N VAL A 39 8.86 -1.52 -0.99
CA VAL A 39 10.31 -1.29 -0.82
C VAL A 39 10.94 -2.44 -0.07
N LYS A 40 10.34 -2.92 1.02
CA LYS A 40 10.83 -4.08 1.80
C LYS A 40 10.98 -5.31 0.90
N LYS A 41 9.95 -5.60 0.10
CA LYS A 41 9.98 -6.72 -0.85
C LYS A 41 11.00 -6.53 -1.96
N ALA A 42 11.15 -5.31 -2.47
CA ALA A 42 12.16 -4.99 -3.49
C ALA A 42 13.58 -5.20 -2.95
N VAL A 43 13.86 -4.84 -1.69
CA VAL A 43 15.14 -5.12 -1.02
C VAL A 43 15.38 -6.62 -0.92
N GLU A 44 14.40 -7.40 -0.42
CA GLU A 44 14.52 -8.88 -0.32
C GLU A 44 14.85 -9.51 -1.68
N LEU A 45 14.18 -9.08 -2.75
CA LEU A 45 14.42 -9.59 -4.11
C LEU A 45 15.80 -9.15 -4.64
N ALA A 46 16.20 -7.92 -4.36
CA ALA A 46 17.50 -7.37 -4.76
C ALA A 46 18.66 -8.12 -4.09
N GLU A 47 18.59 -8.33 -2.77
CA GLU A 47 19.62 -9.08 -2.03
C GLU A 47 19.74 -10.52 -2.52
N LYS A 48 18.62 -11.20 -2.79
CA LYS A 48 18.62 -12.54 -3.42
C LYS A 48 19.28 -12.55 -4.80
N ALA A 49 19.19 -11.44 -5.54
CA ALA A 49 19.83 -11.26 -6.85
C ALA A 49 21.30 -10.74 -6.76
N GLY A 50 21.84 -10.64 -5.55
CA GLY A 50 23.23 -10.26 -5.29
C GLY A 50 23.48 -8.75 -5.24
N TYR A 51 22.45 -7.94 -5.06
CA TYR A 51 22.60 -6.51 -4.80
C TYR A 51 23.03 -6.27 -3.34
N ARG A 52 23.85 -5.22 -3.13
CA ARG A 52 24.33 -4.80 -1.81
C ARG A 52 23.82 -3.40 -1.49
N ASP A 53 23.61 -3.12 -0.22
CA ASP A 53 23.22 -1.78 0.23
C ASP A 53 24.39 -0.80 -0.05
N LEU A 54 24.08 0.29 -0.76
CA LEU A 54 25.04 1.33 -1.07
C LEU A 54 25.61 2.02 0.18
N GLN A 55 24.83 2.12 1.26
CA GLN A 55 25.29 2.71 2.51
C GLN A 55 26.38 1.86 3.18
N GLU A 56 26.27 0.53 3.11
CA GLU A 56 27.31 -0.37 3.62
C GLU A 56 28.63 -0.22 2.83
N ILE A 57 28.52 -0.10 1.51
CA ILE A 57 29.68 0.11 0.62
C ILE A 57 30.38 1.45 0.93
N ILE A 58 29.58 2.51 1.15
CA ILE A 58 30.10 3.83 1.54
C ILE A 58 30.78 3.75 2.91
N ALA A 59 30.15 3.09 3.89
CA ALA A 59 30.72 2.93 5.23
C ALA A 59 32.02 2.13 5.23
N ALA A 60 32.13 1.14 4.33
CA ALA A 60 33.36 0.35 4.12
C ALA A 60 34.43 1.08 3.28
N ASN A 61 34.13 2.28 2.78
CA ASN A 61 35.01 3.06 1.90
C ASN A 61 35.42 2.29 0.62
N GLU A 62 34.51 1.43 0.12
CA GLU A 62 34.69 0.67 -1.11
C GLU A 62 34.37 1.52 -2.35
N THR A 63 35.04 1.21 -3.46
CA THR A 63 34.76 1.85 -4.77
C THR A 63 34.01 0.88 -5.67
N LEU A 64 32.90 1.34 -6.24
CA LEU A 64 32.10 0.56 -7.19
C LEU A 64 32.88 0.31 -8.52
N LYS A 65 32.66 -0.87 -9.08
CA LYS A 65 33.25 -1.35 -10.34
C LYS A 65 32.14 -1.81 -11.29
N ALA A 66 32.49 -1.89 -12.56
CA ALA A 66 31.61 -2.49 -13.57
C ALA A 66 31.20 -3.91 -13.17
N GLY A 67 29.90 -4.18 -13.21
CA GLY A 67 29.31 -5.43 -12.78
C GLY A 67 28.81 -5.45 -11.34
N ASP A 68 29.13 -4.43 -10.53
CA ASP A 68 28.57 -4.31 -9.19
C ASP A 68 27.08 -4.01 -9.25
N LYS A 69 26.33 -4.61 -8.32
CA LYS A 69 24.90 -4.45 -8.16
C LYS A 69 24.63 -3.82 -6.80
N VAL A 70 24.00 -2.65 -6.79
CA VAL A 70 23.77 -1.92 -5.54
C VAL A 70 22.36 -1.34 -5.49
N TYR A 71 21.84 -1.18 -4.28
CA TYR A 71 20.60 -0.46 -4.05
C TYR A 71 20.76 0.61 -2.95
N ALA A 72 19.89 1.61 -2.97
CA ALA A 72 19.75 2.58 -1.90
C ALA A 72 18.27 2.80 -1.60
N VAL A 73 17.93 2.83 -0.31
CA VAL A 73 16.58 3.06 0.18
C VAL A 73 16.47 4.47 0.75
N ASN A 74 15.40 5.19 0.41
CA ASN A 74 15.10 6.49 0.98
C ASN A 74 13.83 6.40 1.84
N MET A 75 13.94 6.73 3.13
CA MET A 75 12.85 6.80 4.14
C MET A 75 11.98 5.54 4.21
N LYS A 76 12.48 4.39 3.73
CA LYS A 76 11.74 3.13 3.57
C LYS A 76 10.51 3.23 2.65
N LYS A 77 10.44 4.24 1.79
CA LYS A 77 9.32 4.51 0.87
C LYS A 77 9.71 4.64 -0.59
N ALA A 78 10.99 4.73 -0.87
CA ALA A 78 11.52 4.70 -2.23
C ALA A 78 12.80 3.88 -2.26
N ILE A 79 13.07 3.26 -3.41
CA ILE A 79 14.29 2.50 -3.64
C ILE A 79 14.83 2.77 -5.04
N VAL A 80 16.14 2.86 -5.14
CA VAL A 80 16.83 2.89 -6.42
C VAL A 80 17.84 1.75 -6.48
N LEU A 81 17.87 1.03 -7.59
CA LEU A 81 18.78 -0.08 -7.85
C LEU A 81 19.65 0.26 -9.05
N PHE A 82 20.93 -0.12 -8.99
CA PHE A 82 21.90 0.07 -10.06
C PHE A 82 22.57 -1.25 -10.41
N ASN A 83 22.62 -1.57 -11.70
CA ASN A 83 23.52 -2.56 -12.28
C ASN A 83 24.62 -1.78 -13.00
N ILE A 84 25.82 -1.70 -12.40
CA ILE A 84 26.89 -0.81 -12.86
C ILE A 84 27.47 -1.32 -14.16
N GLY A 85 27.39 -0.50 -15.21
CA GLY A 85 27.93 -0.80 -16.54
C GLY A 85 29.43 -0.65 -16.66
N SER A 86 29.95 -1.13 -17.78
CA SER A 86 31.39 -0.94 -18.14
C SER A 86 31.70 0.45 -18.71
N GLU A 87 30.66 1.15 -19.22
CA GLU A 87 30.77 2.53 -19.70
C GLU A 87 30.67 3.53 -18.55
N PRO A 88 31.35 4.67 -18.62
CA PRO A 88 31.19 5.75 -17.63
C PRO A 88 29.73 6.22 -17.53
N ILE A 89 29.26 6.52 -16.32
CA ILE A 89 27.90 7.06 -16.09
C ILE A 89 27.65 8.35 -16.88
N SER A 90 28.68 9.13 -17.14
CA SER A 90 28.60 10.36 -17.96
C SER A 90 28.12 10.12 -19.40
N THR A 91 28.23 8.89 -19.92
CA THR A 91 27.69 8.52 -21.25
C THR A 91 26.19 8.25 -21.24
N GLY A 92 25.57 8.28 -20.07
CA GLY A 92 24.14 8.06 -19.84
C GLY A 92 23.83 6.70 -19.20
N MET A 93 22.61 6.56 -18.76
CA MET A 93 22.06 5.36 -18.10
C MET A 93 20.77 4.91 -18.78
N ASN A 94 20.42 3.63 -18.63
CA ASN A 94 19.10 3.12 -18.98
C ASN A 94 18.27 3.08 -17.70
N ILE A 95 17.24 3.92 -17.62
CA ILE A 95 16.44 4.10 -16.41
C ILE A 95 15.04 3.55 -16.64
N LEU A 96 14.59 2.66 -15.74
CA LEU A 96 13.21 2.24 -15.56
C LEU A 96 12.69 2.94 -14.31
N GLY A 97 11.52 3.55 -14.40
CA GLY A 97 10.91 4.24 -13.26
C GLY A 97 9.42 3.96 -13.19
N ALA A 98 8.92 3.80 -11.98
CA ALA A 98 7.50 3.64 -11.69
C ALA A 98 7.19 4.08 -10.27
N HIS A 99 5.92 4.47 -10.00
CA HIS A 99 5.49 4.71 -8.63
C HIS A 99 4.93 3.44 -7.98
N ILE A 100 4.96 3.40 -6.65
CA ILE A 100 4.53 2.25 -5.85
C ILE A 100 3.43 2.58 -4.84
N ASP A 101 3.10 3.87 -4.69
CA ASP A 101 1.92 4.31 -3.96
C ASP A 101 0.65 4.05 -4.79
N SER A 102 -0.47 3.89 -4.10
CA SER A 102 -1.79 3.64 -4.72
C SER A 102 -2.88 4.35 -3.93
N PRO A 103 -4.02 4.68 -4.54
CA PRO A 103 -5.13 5.32 -3.84
C PRO A 103 -5.63 4.49 -2.66
N ARG A 104 -5.85 5.15 -1.51
CA ARG A 104 -6.21 4.52 -0.24
C ARG A 104 -6.96 5.47 0.69
N LEU A 105 -7.30 5.00 1.88
CA LEU A 105 -7.76 5.85 2.97
C LEU A 105 -6.66 5.93 4.03
N ASP A 106 -6.08 7.12 4.22
CA ASP A 106 -5.12 7.37 5.30
C ASP A 106 -5.88 7.62 6.61
N ILE A 107 -5.44 6.99 7.69
CA ILE A 107 -5.98 7.22 9.03
C ILE A 107 -5.45 8.56 9.56
N LYS A 108 -6.34 9.44 10.04
CA LYS A 108 -5.95 10.75 10.61
C LYS A 108 -5.17 10.59 11.93
N GLN A 109 -4.55 11.69 12.41
CA GLN A 109 -3.68 11.66 13.61
C GLN A 109 -4.43 11.49 14.93
N ASN A 110 -5.70 11.90 15.02
CA ASN A 110 -6.57 11.67 16.17
C ASN A 110 -7.84 11.01 15.66
N PRO A 111 -7.77 9.75 15.18
CA PRO A 111 -8.81 9.22 14.32
C PRO A 111 -9.98 8.62 15.10
N MET A 112 -9.73 8.15 16.33
CA MET A 112 -10.64 7.26 17.02
C MET A 112 -11.71 8.01 17.82
N TYR A 113 -12.96 7.78 17.48
CA TYR A 113 -14.10 8.29 18.21
C TYR A 113 -15.19 7.23 18.36
N GLU A 114 -16.05 7.40 19.36
CA GLU A 114 -17.18 6.53 19.60
C GLU A 114 -18.48 7.32 19.40
N ASP A 115 -19.37 6.82 18.56
CA ASP A 115 -20.71 7.33 18.36
C ASP A 115 -21.70 6.18 18.28
N SER A 116 -22.82 6.32 18.99
CA SER A 116 -23.92 5.33 18.99
C SER A 116 -23.47 3.89 19.32
N ASP A 117 -22.57 3.76 20.31
CA ASP A 117 -21.95 2.49 20.72
C ASP A 117 -21.14 1.82 19.58
N LEU A 118 -20.64 2.59 18.62
CA LEU A 118 -19.74 2.16 17.55
C LEU A 118 -18.42 2.96 17.62
N VAL A 119 -17.31 2.29 17.39
CA VAL A 119 -16.00 2.96 17.27
C VAL A 119 -15.61 3.07 15.82
N LEU A 120 -15.29 4.28 15.43
CA LEU A 120 -14.87 4.63 14.07
C LEU A 120 -13.47 5.24 14.06
N LEU A 121 -12.79 5.08 12.93
CA LEU A 121 -11.56 5.78 12.60
C LEU A 121 -11.84 6.82 11.52
N ASP A 122 -11.60 8.09 11.84
CA ASP A 122 -11.67 9.20 10.91
C ASP A 122 -10.54 9.07 9.87
N THR A 123 -10.88 9.25 8.59
CA THR A 123 -9.96 9.02 7.48
C THR A 123 -9.83 10.21 6.55
N HIS A 124 -8.80 10.19 5.75
CA HIS A 124 -8.62 11.06 4.60
C HIS A 124 -8.26 10.23 3.37
N TYR A 125 -8.99 10.37 2.27
CA TYR A 125 -8.65 9.64 1.05
C TYR A 125 -7.42 10.24 0.37
N TYR A 126 -6.53 9.37 -0.06
CA TYR A 126 -5.32 9.70 -0.81
C TYR A 126 -5.49 9.32 -2.29
N GLY A 127 -5.11 10.23 -3.18
CA GLY A 127 -5.24 10.04 -4.62
C GLY A 127 -6.67 10.17 -5.15
N GLY A 128 -6.87 9.86 -6.40
CA GLY A 128 -8.17 9.94 -7.07
C GLY A 128 -9.00 8.68 -6.87
N ILE A 129 -10.01 8.72 -6.00
CA ILE A 129 -10.90 7.58 -5.77
C ILE A 129 -12.33 7.87 -6.21
N LYS A 130 -13.04 6.81 -6.61
CA LYS A 130 -14.50 6.81 -6.67
C LYS A 130 -15.02 6.37 -5.30
N LYS A 131 -15.35 7.32 -4.43
CA LYS A 131 -15.68 7.08 -3.02
C LYS A 131 -16.72 5.98 -2.81
N TYR A 132 -17.72 5.88 -3.68
CA TYR A 132 -18.74 4.84 -3.61
C TYR A 132 -18.23 3.40 -3.83
N GLN A 133 -17.00 3.23 -4.31
CA GLN A 133 -16.37 1.90 -4.43
C GLN A 133 -15.70 1.44 -3.14
N TRP A 134 -15.56 2.33 -2.15
CA TRP A 134 -14.85 2.07 -0.89
C TRP A 134 -15.79 1.73 0.26
N VAL A 135 -17.10 1.87 0.05
CA VAL A 135 -18.12 1.50 1.04
C VAL A 135 -18.56 0.05 0.86
N ALA A 136 -18.95 -0.59 1.96
CA ALA A 136 -19.46 -1.97 2.00
C ALA A 136 -18.52 -3.04 1.44
N ILE A 137 -17.20 -2.78 1.44
CA ILE A 137 -16.18 -3.76 1.10
C ILE A 137 -15.29 -4.04 2.31
N PRO A 138 -14.71 -5.26 2.44
CA PRO A 138 -13.73 -5.54 3.46
C PRO A 138 -12.46 -4.73 3.21
N LEU A 139 -11.98 -4.04 4.25
CA LEU A 139 -10.72 -3.32 4.25
C LEU A 139 -9.77 -3.95 5.27
N ALA A 140 -8.48 -3.81 5.00
CA ALA A 140 -7.37 -4.14 5.88
C ALA A 140 -6.64 -2.85 6.29
N LEU A 141 -6.03 -2.85 7.48
CA LEU A 141 -5.18 -1.76 7.95
C LEU A 141 -3.72 -2.19 7.85
N HIS A 142 -2.93 -1.39 7.16
CA HIS A 142 -1.50 -1.56 6.99
C HIS A 142 -0.74 -0.31 7.41
N GLY A 143 0.48 -0.47 7.86
CA GLY A 143 1.37 0.66 8.09
C GLY A 143 2.30 0.48 9.26
N VAL A 144 2.73 1.60 9.83
CA VAL A 144 3.68 1.64 10.94
C VAL A 144 3.25 2.66 11.98
N VAL A 145 3.56 2.35 13.25
CA VAL A 145 3.34 3.26 14.37
C VAL A 145 4.65 3.45 15.12
N ALA A 146 5.11 4.69 15.27
CA ALA A 146 6.26 5.01 16.11
C ALA A 146 5.76 5.21 17.53
N LEU A 147 6.08 4.27 18.43
CA LEU A 147 5.69 4.32 19.83
C LEU A 147 6.49 5.38 20.60
N LYS A 148 5.98 5.84 21.74
CA LYS A 148 6.64 6.82 22.62
C LYS A 148 8.05 6.40 23.07
N ASN A 149 8.33 5.10 23.15
CA ASN A 149 9.66 4.57 23.50
C ASN A 149 10.67 4.63 22.32
N GLY A 150 10.24 5.09 21.14
CA GLY A 150 11.05 5.15 19.92
C GLY A 150 11.05 3.88 19.08
N GLU A 151 10.37 2.84 19.50
CA GLU A 151 10.16 1.63 18.72
C GLU A 151 9.16 1.89 17.58
N CYS A 152 9.40 1.28 16.41
CA CYS A 152 8.51 1.36 15.28
C CYS A 152 7.86 -0.01 15.05
N VAL A 153 6.55 -0.08 15.18
CA VAL A 153 5.77 -1.31 15.08
C VAL A 153 5.07 -1.36 13.72
N GLU A 154 5.24 -2.47 13.00
CA GLU A 154 4.48 -2.75 11.79
C GLU A 154 3.08 -3.26 12.18
N VAL A 155 2.05 -2.72 11.54
CA VAL A 155 0.64 -3.09 11.74
C VAL A 155 0.10 -3.66 10.45
N VAL A 156 -0.43 -4.89 10.54
CA VAL A 156 -1.21 -5.55 9.48
C VAL A 156 -2.41 -6.20 10.13
N ILE A 157 -3.61 -5.79 9.75
CA ILE A 157 -4.88 -6.31 10.27
C ILE A 157 -5.83 -6.51 9.09
N GLY A 158 -6.40 -7.71 8.96
CA GLY A 158 -7.45 -8.01 7.98
C GLY A 158 -6.97 -8.73 6.72
N GLU A 159 -5.73 -9.19 6.65
CA GLU A 159 -5.21 -9.96 5.52
C GLU A 159 -5.27 -11.48 5.73
N ASP A 160 -5.02 -11.94 6.93
CA ASP A 160 -5.09 -13.36 7.26
C ASP A 160 -6.55 -13.83 7.37
N ALA A 161 -6.79 -15.10 7.07
CA ALA A 161 -8.14 -15.68 7.09
C ALA A 161 -8.82 -15.62 8.48
N ASP A 162 -8.02 -15.59 9.54
CA ASP A 162 -8.46 -15.52 10.93
C ASP A 162 -8.52 -14.08 11.48
N ASP A 163 -8.02 -13.10 10.72
CA ASP A 163 -8.12 -11.70 11.10
C ASP A 163 -9.52 -11.14 10.89
N ALA A 164 -9.93 -10.23 11.78
CA ALA A 164 -11.10 -9.40 11.55
C ALA A 164 -10.79 -8.34 10.49
N VAL A 165 -11.69 -8.20 9.50
CA VAL A 165 -11.65 -7.07 8.56
C VAL A 165 -12.34 -5.85 9.15
N VAL A 166 -12.00 -4.67 8.65
CA VAL A 166 -12.67 -3.40 8.95
C VAL A 166 -13.37 -2.88 7.69
N GLY A 167 -14.13 -1.80 7.80
CA GLY A 167 -14.79 -1.27 6.60
C GLY A 167 -15.62 -0.03 6.85
N VAL A 168 -15.97 0.64 5.76
CA VAL A 168 -16.91 1.76 5.77
C VAL A 168 -18.31 1.21 5.57
N SER A 169 -19.22 1.45 6.55
CA SER A 169 -20.63 1.05 6.43
C SER A 169 -21.37 1.96 5.45
N ASP A 170 -22.44 1.44 4.85
CA ASP A 170 -23.32 2.21 3.98
C ASP A 170 -24.79 1.95 4.32
N LEU A 171 -25.65 2.86 3.92
CA LEU A 171 -27.09 2.71 4.12
C LEU A 171 -27.65 1.61 3.23
N LEU A 172 -28.50 0.77 3.81
CA LEU A 172 -29.28 -0.16 3.00
C LEU A 172 -30.32 0.59 2.16
N ILE A 173 -30.67 0.02 1.01
CA ILE A 173 -31.50 0.67 -0.02
C ILE A 173 -32.79 1.31 0.52
N HIS A 174 -33.44 0.72 1.51
CA HIS A 174 -34.68 1.23 2.06
C HIS A 174 -34.53 2.52 2.87
N LEU A 175 -33.31 2.83 3.33
CA LEU A 175 -32.97 4.08 4.05
C LEU A 175 -32.23 5.07 3.15
N ALA A 176 -31.75 4.64 1.98
CA ALA A 176 -30.87 5.40 1.10
C ALA A 176 -31.61 6.31 0.09
N ALA A 177 -32.92 6.52 0.18
CA ALA A 177 -33.68 7.24 -0.86
C ALA A 177 -33.06 8.60 -1.22
N LYS A 178 -32.71 9.41 -0.21
CA LYS A 178 -32.10 10.73 -0.44
C LYS A 178 -30.66 10.63 -0.96
N GLN A 179 -29.93 9.61 -0.53
CA GLN A 179 -28.57 9.33 -0.99
C GLN A 179 -28.58 8.97 -2.48
N MET A 180 -29.52 8.14 -2.91
CA MET A 180 -29.69 7.69 -4.29
C MET A 180 -30.09 8.78 -5.28
N GLU A 181 -30.62 9.91 -4.80
CA GLU A 181 -30.93 11.10 -5.63
C GLU A 181 -29.68 11.95 -5.94
N LYS A 182 -28.58 11.73 -5.20
CA LYS A 182 -27.34 12.47 -5.39
C LYS A 182 -26.60 12.04 -6.68
N LYS A 183 -25.73 12.91 -7.19
CA LYS A 183 -24.80 12.55 -8.28
C LYS A 183 -23.78 11.52 -7.78
N GLY A 184 -23.29 10.66 -8.67
CA GLY A 184 -22.28 9.66 -8.32
C GLY A 184 -21.02 10.23 -7.66
N SER A 185 -20.65 11.49 -7.92
CA SER A 185 -19.51 12.17 -7.28
C SER A 185 -19.78 12.57 -5.82
N SER A 186 -21.04 12.64 -5.40
CA SER A 186 -21.48 13.09 -4.07
C SER A 186 -22.40 12.09 -3.35
N VAL A 187 -22.59 10.90 -3.92
CA VAL A 187 -23.38 9.84 -3.28
C VAL A 187 -22.75 9.36 -1.96
N VAL A 188 -21.43 9.44 -1.87
CA VAL A 188 -20.63 9.28 -0.66
C VAL A 188 -19.71 10.49 -0.58
N GLU A 189 -19.74 11.24 0.50
CA GLU A 189 -18.84 12.36 0.73
C GLU A 189 -17.49 11.86 1.29
N GLY A 190 -16.44 12.70 1.23
CA GLY A 190 -15.12 12.32 1.76
C GLY A 190 -15.14 12.11 3.27
N GLU A 191 -15.88 12.94 3.97
CA GLU A 191 -16.03 12.89 5.44
C GLU A 191 -16.93 11.74 5.92
N ASP A 192 -17.62 11.03 4.99
CA ASP A 192 -18.42 9.84 5.30
C ASP A 192 -17.60 8.53 5.20
N LEU A 193 -16.29 8.60 4.90
CA LEU A 193 -15.43 7.44 4.73
C LEU A 193 -14.78 6.99 6.03
N ASP A 194 -15.47 7.11 7.15
CA ASP A 194 -15.00 6.64 8.44
C ASP A 194 -15.11 5.13 8.57
N ILE A 195 -14.06 4.52 9.09
CA ILE A 195 -13.92 3.07 9.15
C ILE A 195 -14.48 2.56 10.47
N LEU A 196 -15.49 1.71 10.40
CA LEU A 196 -16.03 1.00 11.56
C LEU A 196 -15.06 -0.12 11.99
N ILE A 197 -14.64 -0.07 13.27
CA ILE A 197 -13.66 -1.01 13.83
C ILE A 197 -14.14 -1.79 15.06
N GLY A 198 -15.29 -1.45 15.63
CA GLY A 198 -15.82 -2.20 16.76
C GLY A 198 -17.14 -1.69 17.30
N SER A 199 -17.81 -2.56 18.08
CA SER A 199 -19.10 -2.28 18.73
C SER A 199 -19.26 -2.96 20.10
N MET A 200 -18.26 -3.72 20.56
CA MET A 200 -18.34 -4.44 21.84
C MET A 200 -17.69 -3.63 22.95
N PRO A 201 -18.42 -3.25 24.02
CA PRO A 201 -17.86 -2.51 25.14
C PRO A 201 -16.89 -3.37 25.95
N ALA A 202 -15.93 -2.73 26.61
CA ALA A 202 -15.10 -3.39 27.62
C ALA A 202 -15.98 -3.96 28.74
N ALA A 203 -15.55 -5.09 29.32
CA ALA A 203 -16.24 -5.64 30.48
C ALA A 203 -16.18 -4.63 31.64
N SER A 204 -17.32 -4.33 32.24
CA SER A 204 -17.36 -3.47 33.44
C SER A 204 -16.87 -4.24 34.66
N ASP A 205 -15.90 -3.70 35.38
CA ASP A 205 -15.38 -4.28 36.62
C ASP A 205 -16.34 -4.14 37.84
N SER A 206 -17.52 -3.63 37.65
CA SER A 206 -18.44 -3.37 38.76
C SER A 206 -19.81 -4.00 38.57
N ASP A 207 -20.25 -4.77 39.59
CA ASP A 207 -21.65 -5.16 39.88
C ASP A 207 -22.56 -3.95 40.17
N ASN A 208 -22.19 -2.75 39.75
CA ASN A 208 -22.96 -1.53 39.97
C ASN A 208 -24.11 -1.47 38.94
N THR A 209 -25.29 -1.82 39.42
CA THR A 209 -26.58 -1.74 38.71
C THR A 209 -27.13 -0.31 38.50
N ASP A 210 -26.31 0.72 38.62
CA ASP A 210 -26.72 2.09 38.31
C ASP A 210 -26.70 2.29 36.81
N GLU A 211 -27.85 2.06 36.16
CA GLU A 211 -28.10 2.27 34.70
C GLU A 211 -27.81 3.70 34.23
N ASP A 212 -27.63 4.65 35.13
CA ASP A 212 -27.40 6.09 34.83
C ASP A 212 -25.93 6.48 34.60
N LYS A 213 -24.99 5.56 34.78
CA LYS A 213 -23.58 5.79 34.45
C LYS A 213 -23.09 4.82 33.37
N LYS A 214 -23.67 4.89 32.18
CA LYS A 214 -23.02 4.33 31.01
C LYS A 214 -21.58 4.90 30.97
N GLU A 215 -20.60 4.03 31.12
CA GLU A 215 -19.21 4.43 31.02
C GLU A 215 -18.99 5.02 29.61
N LYS A 216 -18.64 6.29 29.54
CA LYS A 216 -18.42 6.95 28.26
C LYS A 216 -17.27 6.24 27.54
N GLU A 217 -17.41 6.01 26.24
CA GLU A 217 -16.38 5.42 25.38
C GLU A 217 -15.96 4.00 25.78
N ALA A 218 -16.91 3.17 26.25
CA ALA A 218 -16.62 1.81 26.68
C ALA A 218 -16.16 0.90 25.52
N VAL A 219 -16.68 1.11 24.32
CA VAL A 219 -16.27 0.38 23.12
C VAL A 219 -14.87 0.81 22.69
N LYS A 220 -14.59 2.11 22.70
CA LYS A 220 -13.26 2.67 22.39
C LYS A 220 -12.19 2.11 23.34
N LYS A 221 -12.48 2.02 24.63
CA LYS A 221 -11.59 1.41 25.63
C LYS A 221 -11.27 -0.04 25.29
N ASN A 222 -12.27 -0.82 24.87
CA ASN A 222 -12.04 -2.20 24.46
C ASN A 222 -11.12 -2.31 23.24
N ILE A 223 -11.37 -1.49 22.21
CA ILE A 223 -10.53 -1.47 21.01
C ILE A 223 -9.10 -1.06 21.34
N LEU A 224 -8.90 -0.02 22.17
CA LEU A 224 -7.58 0.39 22.63
C LEU A 224 -6.88 -0.72 23.43
N ALA A 225 -7.60 -1.49 24.24
CA ALA A 225 -7.02 -2.63 24.95
C ALA A 225 -6.53 -3.72 23.99
N ILE A 226 -7.29 -4.03 22.94
CA ILE A 226 -6.90 -4.99 21.89
C ILE A 226 -5.65 -4.52 21.16
N LEU A 227 -5.59 -3.24 20.76
CA LEU A 227 -4.43 -2.66 20.07
C LEU A 227 -3.19 -2.65 20.95
N LYS A 228 -3.38 -2.36 22.24
CA LYS A 228 -2.29 -2.40 23.23
C LYS A 228 -1.76 -3.82 23.44
N GLU A 229 -2.64 -4.80 23.54
CA GLU A 229 -2.26 -6.21 23.74
C GLU A 229 -1.50 -6.76 22.51
N LYS A 230 -2.01 -6.48 21.29
CA LYS A 230 -1.43 -7.05 20.06
C LYS A 230 -0.17 -6.30 19.58
N TYR A 231 -0.14 -4.97 19.72
CA TYR A 231 0.88 -4.10 19.12
C TYR A 231 1.58 -3.15 20.09
N GLY A 232 1.14 -3.07 21.34
CA GLY A 232 1.66 -2.10 22.31
C GLY A 232 1.20 -0.65 22.06
N ILE A 233 0.23 -0.44 21.16
CA ILE A 233 -0.24 0.88 20.73
C ILE A 233 -1.21 1.45 21.77
N GLU A 234 -0.97 2.71 22.18
CA GLU A 234 -1.88 3.54 22.95
C GLU A 234 -2.52 4.62 22.06
N GLU A 235 -3.59 5.25 22.54
CA GLU A 235 -4.32 6.26 21.75
C GLU A 235 -3.42 7.40 21.25
N GLU A 236 -2.48 7.85 22.09
CA GLU A 236 -1.56 8.94 21.74
C GLU A 236 -0.53 8.55 20.66
N ASP A 237 -0.28 7.26 20.43
CA ASP A 237 0.65 6.79 19.41
C ASP A 237 0.10 6.98 17.99
N PHE A 238 -1.23 7.19 17.85
CA PHE A 238 -1.81 7.56 16.55
C PHE A 238 -1.29 8.89 16.00
N LEU A 239 -0.78 9.80 16.84
CA LEU A 239 -0.14 11.05 16.40
C LEU A 239 1.08 10.82 15.49
N SER A 240 1.76 9.71 15.67
CA SER A 240 2.96 9.29 14.91
C SER A 240 2.72 8.04 14.08
N ALA A 241 1.46 7.67 13.90
CA ALA A 241 1.06 6.56 13.05
C ALA A 241 1.02 6.97 11.57
N GLU A 242 1.43 6.05 10.74
CA GLU A 242 1.20 6.06 9.30
C GLU A 242 0.46 4.76 8.97
N LEU A 243 -0.87 4.84 9.05
CA LEU A 243 -1.78 3.73 8.82
C LEU A 243 -2.66 4.00 7.60
N GLU A 244 -2.76 3.01 6.76
CA GLU A 244 -3.48 3.03 5.51
C GLU A 244 -4.54 1.93 5.51
N ALA A 245 -5.78 2.27 5.15
CA ALA A 245 -6.81 1.30 4.90
C ALA A 245 -6.92 1.03 3.40
N VAL A 246 -6.85 -0.24 3.06
CA VAL A 246 -6.80 -0.75 1.69
C VAL A 246 -7.76 -1.93 1.52
N PRO A 247 -8.21 -2.26 0.29
CA PRO A 247 -9.01 -3.46 0.07
C PRO A 247 -8.31 -4.72 0.57
N ALA A 248 -8.99 -5.47 1.45
CA ALA A 248 -8.48 -6.68 2.07
C ALA A 248 -8.42 -7.87 1.11
N GLY A 249 -7.52 -8.78 1.39
CA GLY A 249 -7.37 -10.06 0.71
C GLY A 249 -6.43 -10.05 -0.50
N PRO A 250 -6.04 -11.24 -0.95
CA PRO A 250 -5.04 -11.40 -1.99
C PRO A 250 -5.57 -11.09 -3.40
N ALA A 251 -4.67 -10.77 -4.30
CA ALA A 251 -4.94 -10.73 -5.72
C ALA A 251 -5.31 -12.13 -6.24
N ARG A 252 -6.19 -12.18 -7.23
CA ARG A 252 -6.73 -13.44 -7.79
C ARG A 252 -6.73 -13.42 -9.31
N ASP A 253 -6.77 -14.62 -9.90
CA ASP A 253 -7.10 -14.76 -11.31
C ASP A 253 -8.50 -14.19 -11.57
N TYR A 254 -8.64 -13.45 -12.67
CA TYR A 254 -9.88 -12.86 -13.10
C TYR A 254 -10.28 -13.33 -14.50
N GLY A 255 -11.57 -13.64 -14.64
CA GLY A 255 -12.12 -14.32 -15.81
C GLY A 255 -12.07 -15.85 -15.66
N LEU A 256 -13.00 -16.56 -16.31
CA LEU A 256 -13.09 -18.02 -16.25
C LEU A 256 -11.87 -18.70 -16.87
N ASP A 257 -11.23 -18.05 -17.81
CA ASP A 257 -10.00 -18.49 -18.48
C ASP A 257 -8.72 -18.08 -17.76
N ARG A 258 -8.83 -17.37 -16.61
CA ARG A 258 -7.72 -16.87 -15.78
C ARG A 258 -6.74 -15.96 -16.51
N SER A 259 -7.18 -15.29 -17.58
CA SER A 259 -6.32 -14.47 -18.45
C SER A 259 -6.04 -13.07 -17.92
N MET A 260 -6.63 -12.69 -16.78
CA MET A 260 -6.50 -11.40 -16.14
C MET A 260 -6.22 -11.56 -14.64
N ILE A 261 -5.80 -10.50 -14.00
CA ILE A 261 -5.57 -10.44 -12.55
C ILE A 261 -6.48 -9.37 -11.95
N MET A 262 -7.16 -9.71 -10.86
CA MET A 262 -7.89 -8.78 -10.02
C MET A 262 -7.14 -8.61 -8.71
N GLY A 263 -6.80 -7.37 -8.37
CA GLY A 263 -6.09 -7.03 -7.14
C GLY A 263 -6.07 -5.53 -6.92
N TYR A 264 -5.68 -5.13 -5.73
CA TYR A 264 -5.47 -3.72 -5.39
C TYR A 264 -4.06 -3.27 -5.79
N GLY A 265 -3.94 -2.03 -6.22
CA GLY A 265 -2.64 -1.39 -6.44
C GLY A 265 -2.00 -1.68 -7.81
N HIS A 266 -2.76 -2.06 -8.84
CA HIS A 266 -2.22 -2.24 -10.19
C HIS A 266 -1.57 -0.96 -10.75
N ASP A 267 -2.12 0.19 -10.46
CA ASP A 267 -1.57 1.49 -10.77
C ASP A 267 -0.67 1.97 -9.62
N ASP A 268 0.69 2.04 -9.76
CA ASP A 268 1.40 1.64 -10.99
C ASP A 268 2.32 0.42 -10.75
N ARG A 269 1.97 -0.46 -9.81
CA ARG A 269 2.77 -1.67 -9.50
C ARG A 269 2.85 -2.64 -10.67
N VAL A 270 1.92 -2.53 -11.65
CA VAL A 270 1.99 -3.27 -12.90
C VAL A 270 3.16 -2.82 -13.79
N CYS A 271 3.67 -1.62 -13.61
CA CYS A 271 4.93 -1.16 -14.22
C CYS A 271 6.12 -1.35 -13.27
N ALA A 272 5.92 -1.15 -11.96
CA ALA A 272 6.99 -1.23 -10.96
C ALA A 272 7.58 -2.63 -10.88
N TYR A 273 6.75 -3.66 -10.71
CA TYR A 273 7.22 -5.04 -10.57
C TYR A 273 7.96 -5.56 -11.81
N PRO A 274 7.43 -5.43 -13.04
CA PRO A 274 8.18 -5.84 -14.22
C PRO A 274 9.48 -5.05 -14.41
N SER A 275 9.52 -3.77 -14.06
CA SER A 275 10.74 -2.97 -14.12
C SER A 275 11.81 -3.46 -13.17
N LEU A 276 11.41 -3.78 -11.92
CA LEU A 276 12.28 -4.38 -10.92
C LEU A 276 12.83 -5.72 -11.41
N ILE A 277 11.96 -6.65 -11.79
CA ILE A 277 12.36 -8.00 -12.22
C ILE A 277 13.21 -7.96 -13.48
N ALA A 278 12.92 -7.05 -14.42
CA ALA A 278 13.74 -6.86 -15.60
C ALA A 278 15.19 -6.47 -15.24
N LEU A 279 15.37 -5.53 -14.30
CA LEU A 279 16.70 -5.14 -13.86
C LEU A 279 17.40 -6.28 -13.10
N LEU A 280 16.71 -6.96 -12.18
CA LEU A 280 17.28 -8.05 -11.39
C LEU A 280 17.78 -9.20 -12.27
N ASN A 281 17.06 -9.52 -13.34
CA ASN A 281 17.38 -10.57 -14.29
C ASN A 281 18.36 -10.12 -15.40
N THR A 282 18.69 -8.83 -15.45
CA THR A 282 19.61 -8.32 -16.45
C THR A 282 21.04 -8.72 -16.11
N PRO A 283 21.78 -9.38 -17.04
CA PRO A 283 23.20 -9.71 -16.86
C PRO A 283 24.05 -8.44 -16.83
N GLN A 284 25.38 -8.62 -16.82
CA GLN A 284 26.31 -7.49 -16.95
C GLN A 284 26.01 -6.67 -18.21
N VAL A 285 25.97 -5.35 -18.06
CA VAL A 285 25.61 -4.38 -19.10
C VAL A 285 26.79 -3.45 -19.44
N ASN A 286 26.79 -2.89 -20.64
CA ASN A 286 27.74 -1.85 -20.99
C ASN A 286 27.35 -0.52 -20.35
N ARG A 287 26.11 -0.09 -20.55
CA ARG A 287 25.58 1.13 -19.97
C ARG A 287 24.86 0.78 -18.65
N THR A 288 25.11 1.53 -17.59
CA THR A 288 24.48 1.32 -16.29
C THR A 288 22.95 1.25 -16.40
N GLY A 289 22.38 0.17 -15.90
CA GLY A 289 20.93 -0.01 -15.76
C GLY A 289 20.48 0.47 -14.39
N VAL A 290 19.33 1.14 -14.35
CA VAL A 290 18.75 1.71 -13.12
C VAL A 290 17.28 1.35 -13.04
N CYS A 291 16.80 0.99 -11.86
CA CYS A 291 15.37 0.91 -11.55
C CYS A 291 15.08 1.84 -10.38
N ILE A 292 14.09 2.72 -10.54
CA ILE A 292 13.66 3.68 -9.53
C ILE A 292 12.19 3.40 -9.20
N LEU A 293 11.93 3.04 -7.96
CA LEU A 293 10.57 2.87 -7.45
C LEU A 293 10.31 3.96 -6.41
N VAL A 294 9.30 4.79 -6.64
CA VAL A 294 9.05 6.00 -5.84
C VAL A 294 7.68 6.00 -5.20
N ASP A 295 7.61 6.59 -4.01
CA ASP A 295 6.37 7.02 -3.37
C ASP A 295 5.97 8.41 -3.88
N LYS A 296 4.66 8.73 -3.83
CA LYS A 296 4.12 10.08 -4.05
C LYS A 296 3.99 10.56 -5.51
N GLU A 297 3.82 9.67 -6.45
CA GLU A 297 3.42 10.08 -7.80
C GLU A 297 2.06 10.82 -7.78
N LEU A 298 1.09 10.27 -7.06
CA LEU A 298 -0.26 10.83 -6.97
C LEU A 298 -0.31 12.24 -6.34
N SER A 299 0.72 12.66 -5.61
CA SER A 299 0.85 14.02 -5.08
C SER A 299 1.72 14.93 -5.98
N LEU A 300 2.57 14.36 -6.85
CA LEU A 300 3.49 15.12 -7.71
C LEU A 300 2.81 15.71 -8.95
N ILE A 301 1.65 15.23 -9.36
CA ILE A 301 0.86 15.78 -10.46
C ILE A 301 0.63 17.29 -10.29
N HIS A 302 0.49 17.77 -9.06
CA HIS A 302 0.34 19.21 -8.77
C HIS A 302 1.65 19.99 -8.73
N ILE A 303 2.80 19.32 -8.68
CA ILE A 303 4.13 19.94 -8.55
C ILE A 303 4.90 19.90 -9.86
N SER A 304 4.66 18.91 -10.70
CA SER A 304 5.42 18.62 -11.90
C SER A 304 4.71 18.94 -13.21
N GLU A 305 3.69 19.79 -13.20
CA GLU A 305 3.08 20.23 -14.47
C GLU A 305 4.14 20.86 -15.39
N PRO A 306 4.31 20.36 -16.62
CA PRO A 306 5.32 20.85 -17.57
C PRO A 306 5.17 22.34 -17.89
N THR A 307 3.97 22.88 -17.71
CA THR A 307 3.66 24.30 -17.91
C THR A 307 4.37 25.22 -16.93
N ARG A 308 4.80 24.73 -15.76
CA ARG A 308 5.59 25.54 -14.80
C ARG A 308 7.07 25.61 -15.16
N LEU A 309 7.59 24.62 -15.86
CA LEU A 309 8.95 24.65 -16.41
C LEU A 309 9.10 25.60 -17.59
N ALA A 310 8.01 25.95 -18.27
CA ALA A 310 8.01 26.93 -19.35
C ALA A 310 7.98 28.39 -18.86
N LEU A 311 7.89 28.62 -17.54
CA LEU A 311 7.90 29.95 -16.93
C LEU A 311 9.25 30.29 -16.25
N ILE A 312 10.25 29.42 -16.40
CA ILE A 312 11.64 29.65 -16.05
C ILE A 312 12.43 29.77 -17.35
#